data_93c4896e7221263d9a9c17a13963e664
#
_entry.id   93c4896e7221263d9a9c17a13963e664
#
_cell.length_a   1.000
_cell.length_b   1.000
_cell.length_c   1.000
_cell.angle_alpha   90.00
_cell.angle_beta   90.00
_cell.angle_gamma   90.00
#
_symmetry.space_group_name_H-M   'P 1'
#
loop_
_entity.id
_entity.type
_entity.pdbx_description
1 polymer ?
#
loop_
_entity_poly.entity_id
_entity_poly.type
_entity_poly.pdbx_seq_one_letter_code
_entity_poly.pdbx_strand_id
1 'polypeptide(L)' 'MYYLIYDKETKEINSINEVTEYKPFYNIKVYEYKEFDNMDLLNEFIQENNLIYLDHNNFIYPTLP' A
#
# COMPACT_ATOMS: atom_id res chain seq x y z
N MET A 1 8.98 8.04 -3.27
CA MET A 1 8.80 6.61 -3.05
C MET A 1 7.39 6.30 -2.59
N TYR A 2 6.84 5.17 -3.02
CA TYR A 2 5.47 4.81 -2.71
C TYR A 2 5.46 3.63 -1.77
N TYR A 3 4.52 3.64 -0.82
CA TYR A 3 4.44 2.65 0.24
C TYR A 3 3.08 1.99 0.22
N LEU A 4 3.09 0.67 0.21
CA LEU A 4 1.86 -0.12 0.12
C LEU A 4 1.75 -1.01 1.35
N ILE A 5 0.57 -1.01 1.97
CA ILE A 5 0.28 -1.92 3.08
C ILE A 5 -0.99 -2.66 2.71
N TYR A 6 -0.94 -3.98 2.73
CA TYR A 6 -2.09 -4.78 2.38
C TYR A 6 -2.20 -6.00 3.29
N ASP A 7 -3.42 -6.50 3.39
CA ASP A 7 -3.73 -7.66 4.22
C ASP A 7 -3.18 -8.92 3.55
N LYS A 8 -2.40 -9.70 4.29
CA LYS A 8 -1.75 -10.88 3.74
C LYS A 8 -2.74 -11.97 3.35
N GLU A 9 -3.83 -12.07 4.08
CA GLU A 9 -4.80 -13.14 3.84
C GLU A 9 -5.85 -12.74 2.82
N THR A 10 -6.48 -11.59 3.03
CA THR A 10 -7.58 -11.18 2.17
C THR A 10 -7.10 -10.51 0.91
N LYS A 11 -5.85 -10.04 0.90
CA LYS A 11 -5.28 -9.30 -0.23
C LYS A 11 -5.90 -7.92 -0.40
N GLU A 12 -6.57 -7.43 0.63
CA GLU A 12 -7.18 -6.11 0.57
C GLU A 12 -6.14 -5.05 0.89
N ILE A 13 -6.11 -4.03 0.05
CA ILE A 13 -5.17 -2.93 0.24
C ILE A 13 -5.64 -2.08 1.40
N ASN A 14 -4.75 -1.86 2.35
CA ASN A 14 -5.05 -1.03 3.50
C ASN A 14 -4.73 0.43 3.24
N SER A 15 -3.54 0.70 2.69
CA SER A 15 -3.16 2.07 2.40
C SER A 15 -2.07 2.14 1.35
N ILE A 16 -2.06 3.26 0.63
CA ILE A 16 -0.99 3.60 -0.29
C ILE A 16 -0.60 5.04 0.02
N ASN A 17 0.66 5.26 0.32
CA ASN A 17 1.16 6.58 0.67
C ASN A 17 2.34 6.97 -0.20
N GLU A 18 2.47 8.27 -0.40
CA GLU A 18 3.60 8.80 -1.14
C GLU A 18 4.28 9.84 -0.27
N VAL A 19 5.30 9.41 0.48
CA VAL A 19 6.04 10.32 1.34
C VAL A 19 7.53 10.01 1.25
N THR A 20 8.34 10.95 1.62
CA THR A 20 9.78 10.81 1.51
C THR A 20 10.36 9.89 2.57
N GLU A 21 9.95 10.10 3.79
CA GLU A 21 10.46 9.30 4.90
C GLU A 21 9.30 8.77 5.70
N TYR A 22 8.70 7.75 5.15
CA TYR A 22 7.53 7.16 5.75
C TYR A 22 7.90 5.92 6.55
N LYS A 23 7.48 5.89 7.79
CA LYS A 23 7.67 4.71 8.61
C LYS A 23 6.30 4.26 9.09
N PRO A 24 5.70 3.33 8.37
CA PRO A 24 4.35 2.94 8.68
C PRO A 24 4.28 2.21 10.02
N PHE A 25 3.17 2.43 10.68
CA PHE A 25 2.86 1.74 11.89
C PHE A 25 1.78 0.74 11.56
N TYR A 26 2.10 -0.55 11.53
CA TYR A 26 1.15 -1.56 11.09
C TYR A 26 1.42 -2.86 11.82
N ASN A 27 0.40 -3.73 11.81
CA ASN A 27 0.49 -5.02 12.45
C ASN A 27 1.12 -6.01 11.47
N ILE A 28 2.38 -6.35 11.69
CA ILE A 28 3.12 -7.19 10.77
C ILE A 28 2.59 -8.62 10.72
N LYS A 29 1.75 -9.01 11.64
CA LYS A 29 1.14 -10.34 11.61
C LYS A 29 -0.01 -10.40 10.62
N VAL A 30 -0.63 -9.27 10.36
CA VAL A 30 -1.80 -9.17 9.49
C VAL A 30 -1.44 -8.58 8.14
N TYR A 31 -0.58 -7.59 8.13
CA TYR A 31 -0.31 -6.80 6.94
C TYR A 31 1.09 -7.00 6.43
N GLU A 32 1.22 -6.78 5.13
CA GLU A 32 2.51 -6.78 4.45
C GLU A 32 2.83 -5.36 4.01
N TYR A 33 4.09 -4.98 4.11
CA TYR A 33 4.54 -3.65 3.76
C TYR A 33 5.53 -3.75 2.59
N LYS A 34 5.31 -2.95 1.55
CA LYS A 34 6.17 -2.92 0.38
C LYS A 34 6.47 -1.49 -0.02
N GLU A 35 7.67 -1.28 -0.58
CA GLU A 35 8.09 0.02 -1.08
C GLU A 35 8.39 -0.06 -2.56
N PHE A 36 8.03 1.00 -3.29
CA PHE A 36 8.24 1.05 -4.73
C PHE A 36 8.78 2.42 -5.12
N ASP A 37 9.67 2.44 -6.11
CA ASP A 37 10.26 3.69 -6.56
C ASP A 37 9.27 4.55 -7.31
N ASN A 38 8.31 3.95 -7.99
CA ASN A 38 7.31 4.70 -8.75
C ASN A 38 5.98 3.95 -8.76
N MET A 39 4.95 4.64 -9.24
CA MET A 39 3.61 4.07 -9.26
C MET A 39 3.48 2.90 -10.22
N ASP A 40 4.25 2.89 -11.27
CA ASP A 40 4.17 1.78 -12.23
C ASP A 40 4.56 0.47 -11.59
N LEU A 41 5.62 0.49 -10.80
CA LEU A 41 6.06 -0.71 -10.10
C LEU A 41 5.03 -1.14 -9.07
N LEU A 42 4.44 -0.17 -8.38
CA LEU A 42 3.41 -0.48 -7.40
C LEU A 42 2.19 -1.11 -8.07
N ASN A 43 1.77 -0.55 -9.19
CA ASN A 43 0.62 -1.09 -9.90
C ASN A 43 0.88 -2.48 -10.45
N GLU A 44 2.09 -2.74 -10.92
CA GLU A 44 2.47 -4.06 -11.35
C GLU A 44 2.35 -5.08 -10.21
N PHE A 45 2.83 -4.69 -9.06
CA PHE A 45 2.76 -5.56 -7.90
C PHE A 45 1.32 -5.87 -7.52
N ILE A 46 0.46 -4.85 -7.55
CA ILE A 46 -0.95 -5.03 -7.24
C ILE A 46 -1.58 -6.04 -8.20
N GLN A 47 -1.28 -5.90 -9.49
CA GLN A 47 -1.85 -6.79 -10.48
C GLN A 47 -1.30 -8.21 -10.35
N GLU A 48 -0.01 -8.33 -10.16
CA GLU A 48 0.62 -9.64 -10.09
C GLU A 48 0.15 -10.42 -8.87
N ASN A 49 -0.18 -9.74 -7.81
CA ASN A 49 -0.60 -10.38 -6.58
C ASN A 49 -2.10 -10.35 -6.36
N ASN A 50 -2.84 -9.82 -7.33
CA ASN A 50 -4.31 -9.77 -7.27
C ASN A 50 -4.80 -9.06 -6.02
N LEU A 51 -4.19 -7.95 -5.70
CA LEU A 51 -4.62 -7.18 -4.55
C LEU A 51 -5.92 -6.46 -4.85
N ILE A 52 -6.70 -6.20 -3.83
CA ILE A 52 -8.06 -5.72 -3.96
C ILE A 52 -8.18 -4.31 -3.41
N TYR A 53 -8.70 -3.40 -4.22
CA TYR A 53 -9.06 -2.07 -3.75
C TYR A 53 -10.41 -2.13 -3.08
N LEU A 54 -10.54 -1.40 -1.97
CA LEU A 54 -11.81 -1.29 -1.30
C LEU A 54 -12.53 -0.05 -1.82
N ASP A 55 -13.77 -0.23 -2.22
CA ASP A 55 -14.50 0.78 -2.98
C ASP A 55 -14.59 2.13 -2.30
N HIS A 56 -14.83 2.10 -1.01
CA HIS A 56 -15.12 3.32 -0.29
C HIS A 56 -13.87 4.00 0.26
N ASN A 57 -12.72 3.44 -0.04
CA ASN A 57 -11.48 3.97 0.51
C ASN A 57 -10.74 4.80 -0.49
N ASN A 58 -10.10 5.80 -0.01
CA ASN A 58 -9.11 6.53 -0.76
C ASN A 58 -7.76 6.03 -0.32
N PHE A 59 -7.16 5.23 -1.15
CA PHE A 59 -5.91 4.59 -0.75
C PHE A 59 -4.72 5.48 -0.84
N ILE A 60 -4.79 6.45 -1.71
CA ILE A 60 -3.66 7.35 -1.86
C ILE A 60 -3.88 8.49 -0.91
N TYR A 61 -3.01 8.59 0.05
CA TYR A 61 -3.13 9.63 1.04
C TYR A 61 -2.11 10.67 0.75
N PRO A 62 -2.53 11.91 0.68
CA PRO A 62 -1.55 12.98 0.50
C PRO A 62 -0.62 12.95 1.68
N THR A 63 0.54 13.43 1.45
CA THR A 63 1.49 13.58 2.51
C THR A 63 0.88 14.45 3.55
N LEU A 64 0.73 13.89 4.69
CA LEU A 64 0.19 14.67 5.74
C LEU A 64 1.25 15.42 6.41
N PRO A 65 0.91 16.57 6.76
CA PRO A 65 1.87 17.41 7.44
C PRO A 65 2.31 16.78 8.70
#